data_45ee62ced0fec9ad60450cab0c569cbd
#
_entry.id   45ee62ced0fec9ad60450cab0c569cbd
#
_cell.length_a   1.000
_cell.length_b   1.000
_cell.length_c   1.000
_cell.angle_alpha   90.00
_cell.angle_beta   90.00
_cell.angle_gamma   90.00
#
_symmetry.space_group_name_H-M   'P 1'
#
loop_
_entity.id
_entity.type
_entity.pdbx_description
1 polymer ?
#
loop_
_entity_poly.entity_id
_entity_poly.type
_entity_poly.pdbx_seq_one_letter_code
_entity_poly.pdbx_strand_id
1 'polypeptide(L)'
;MRLYQKSLIPISGVIFGQTIYWLTVLSSFLVLLGTIVSFLEKDSLIPTRQLLKSIIKGKNVEEIWHGMGFSHPPDMMFFLVNPSIGESITVIGIAIGVSSVVPATFLSAYFLKKSRNPVFAFLAVLAGLLTCVAISGIVF
;
A
#
# COMPACT_ATOMS: atom_id res chain seq x y z
N MET A 1 -46.34 17.07 0.16
CA MET A 1 -45.88 15.68 0.16
C MET A 1 -44.39 15.69 -0.23
N ARG A 2 -43.48 15.77 0.74
CA ARG A 2 -42.05 15.76 0.46
C ARG A 2 -41.65 14.31 0.22
N LEU A 3 -41.36 13.97 -1.04
CA LEU A 3 -40.75 12.72 -1.39
C LEU A 3 -39.33 12.70 -0.74
N TYR A 4 -39.21 11.96 0.34
CA TYR A 4 -37.95 11.64 0.97
C TYR A 4 -37.15 10.80 -0.07
N GLN A 5 -36.33 11.44 -0.87
CA GLN A 5 -35.40 10.76 -1.73
C GLN A 5 -34.39 10.05 -0.81
N LYS A 6 -34.69 8.78 -0.50
CA LYS A 6 -33.78 7.86 0.16
C LYS A 6 -32.56 7.79 -0.73
N SER A 7 -31.43 8.31 -0.27
CA SER A 7 -30.20 8.30 -1.06
C SER A 7 -29.97 6.87 -1.56
N LEU A 8 -29.93 6.70 -2.87
CA LEU A 8 -29.75 5.40 -3.54
C LEU A 8 -28.39 4.78 -3.22
N ILE A 9 -27.46 5.56 -2.69
CA ILE A 9 -26.10 5.13 -2.38
C ILE A 9 -26.01 4.82 -0.88
N PRO A 10 -25.66 3.58 -0.50
CA PRO A 10 -25.48 3.22 0.91
C PRO A 10 -24.28 3.98 1.49
N ILE A 11 -24.45 4.55 2.68
CA ILE A 11 -23.40 5.32 3.40
C ILE A 11 -22.10 4.52 3.53
N SER A 12 -22.20 3.20 3.72
CA SER A 12 -21.04 2.29 3.79
C SER A 12 -20.20 2.33 2.52
N GLY A 13 -20.81 2.39 1.34
CA GLY A 13 -20.12 2.49 0.06
C GLY A 13 -19.42 3.84 -0.12
N VAL A 14 -20.05 4.93 0.32
CA VAL A 14 -19.46 6.28 0.29
C VAL A 14 -18.22 6.34 1.19
N ILE A 15 -18.32 5.81 2.40
CA ILE A 15 -17.21 5.79 3.37
C ILE A 15 -16.06 4.91 2.86
N PHE A 16 -16.37 3.75 2.30
CA PHE A 16 -15.38 2.88 1.68
C PHE A 16 -14.60 3.62 0.58
N GLY A 17 -15.30 4.20 -0.38
CA GLY A 17 -14.69 4.93 -1.49
C GLY A 17 -13.90 6.15 -1.03
N GLN A 18 -14.42 6.90 -0.05
CA GLN A 18 -13.74 8.08 0.47
C GLN A 18 -12.47 7.74 1.25
N THR A 19 -12.48 6.64 2.01
CA THR A 19 -11.29 6.16 2.72
C THR A 19 -10.19 5.74 1.74
N ILE A 20 -10.53 4.94 0.73
CA ILE A 20 -9.57 4.55 -0.31
C ILE A 20 -9.03 5.79 -1.03
N TYR A 21 -9.91 6.70 -1.45
CA TYR A 21 -9.52 7.90 -2.17
C TYR A 21 -8.46 8.71 -1.41
N TRP A 22 -8.70 9.05 -0.15
CA TRP A 22 -7.76 9.85 0.63
C TRP A 22 -6.44 9.12 0.91
N LEU A 23 -6.48 7.82 1.20
CA LEU A 23 -5.27 7.04 1.41
C LEU A 23 -4.47 6.87 0.12
N THR A 24 -5.13 6.72 -1.02
CA THR A 24 -4.47 6.63 -2.33
C THR A 24 -3.85 7.97 -2.75
N VAL A 25 -4.53 9.09 -2.48
CA VAL A 25 -3.98 10.43 -2.72
C VAL A 25 -2.73 10.66 -1.87
N LEU A 26 -2.79 10.31 -0.56
CA LEU A 26 -1.64 10.39 0.33
C LEU A 26 -0.48 9.50 -0.14
N SER A 27 -0.78 8.26 -0.50
CA SER A 27 0.17 7.31 -1.07
C SER A 27 0.86 7.86 -2.32
N SER A 28 0.08 8.37 -3.27
CA SER A 28 0.61 8.94 -4.52
C SER A 28 1.52 10.13 -4.25
N PHE A 29 1.15 10.98 -3.29
CA PHE A 29 1.98 12.11 -2.89
C PHE A 29 3.32 11.66 -2.28
N LEU A 30 3.30 10.65 -1.40
CA LEU A 30 4.52 10.09 -0.82
C LEU A 30 5.41 9.43 -1.88
N VAL A 31 4.83 8.70 -2.82
CA VAL A 31 5.59 8.08 -3.93
C VAL A 31 6.27 9.15 -4.79
N LEU A 32 5.56 10.23 -5.13
CA LEU A 32 6.14 11.34 -5.89
C LEU A 32 7.27 12.03 -5.11
N LEU A 33 7.05 12.34 -3.83
CA LEU A 33 8.08 12.95 -2.99
C LEU A 33 9.30 12.04 -2.87
N GLY A 34 9.10 10.75 -2.55
CA GLY A 34 10.19 9.79 -2.41
C GLY A 34 10.99 9.65 -3.71
N THR A 35 10.31 9.62 -4.85
CA THR A 35 10.97 9.59 -6.16
C THR A 35 11.81 10.85 -6.41
N ILE A 36 11.28 12.03 -6.10
CA ILE A 36 12.02 13.30 -6.25
C ILE A 36 13.25 13.31 -5.35
N VAL A 37 13.10 12.92 -4.08
CA VAL A 37 14.20 12.85 -3.12
C VAL A 37 15.26 11.87 -3.61
N SER A 38 14.88 10.67 -4.06
CA SER A 38 15.79 9.67 -4.60
C SER A 38 16.59 10.18 -5.82
N PHE A 39 16.02 11.06 -6.64
CA PHE A 39 16.75 11.68 -7.73
C PHE A 39 17.74 12.75 -7.29
N LEU A 40 17.49 13.41 -6.16
CA LEU A 40 18.34 14.47 -5.62
C LEU A 40 19.48 13.92 -4.75
N GLU A 41 19.29 12.73 -4.19
CA GLU A 41 20.30 12.06 -3.38
C GLU A 41 21.42 11.50 -4.27
N LYS A 42 22.67 11.85 -3.92
CA LYS A 42 23.86 11.32 -4.62
C LYS A 42 24.18 9.88 -4.24
N ASP A 43 23.78 9.46 -3.05
CA ASP A 43 24.03 8.14 -2.47
C ASP A 43 22.72 7.34 -2.42
N SER A 44 22.16 7.05 -3.61
CA SER A 44 20.99 6.16 -3.67
C SER A 44 21.38 4.74 -3.22
N LEU A 45 20.53 4.13 -2.41
CA LEU A 45 20.69 2.74 -1.92
C LEU A 45 20.87 1.76 -3.09
N ILE A 46 20.24 2.07 -4.21
CA ILE A 46 20.27 1.26 -5.43
C ILE A 46 20.90 2.09 -6.55
N PRO A 47 22.21 1.90 -6.83
CA PRO A 47 22.87 2.57 -7.94
C PRO A 47 22.25 2.12 -9.26
N THR A 48 21.36 2.94 -9.82
CA THR A 48 20.52 2.63 -11.01
C THR A 48 21.35 2.12 -12.19
N ARG A 49 22.56 2.65 -12.40
CA ARG A 49 23.45 2.18 -13.48
C ARG A 49 23.95 0.75 -13.25
N GLN A 50 24.24 0.38 -12.00
CA GLN A 50 24.72 -0.96 -11.66
C GLN A 50 23.58 -1.98 -11.73
N LEU A 51 22.40 -1.59 -11.26
CA LEU A 51 21.17 -2.36 -11.38
C LEU A 51 20.86 -2.67 -12.85
N LEU A 52 20.83 -1.65 -13.70
CA LEU A 52 20.53 -1.80 -15.13
C LEU A 52 21.52 -2.72 -15.83
N LYS A 53 22.83 -2.55 -15.56
CA LYS A 53 23.86 -3.44 -16.10
C LYS A 53 23.70 -4.89 -15.66
N SER A 54 23.28 -5.11 -14.41
CA SER A 54 23.08 -6.45 -13.85
C SER A 54 21.87 -7.13 -14.48
N ILE A 55 20.78 -6.39 -14.68
CA ILE A 55 19.57 -6.89 -15.36
C ILE A 55 19.87 -7.25 -16.83
N ILE A 56 20.57 -6.37 -17.56
CA ILE A 56 20.94 -6.62 -18.97
C ILE A 56 21.86 -7.85 -19.09
N LYS A 57 22.70 -8.12 -18.09
CA LYS A 57 23.56 -9.30 -18.03
C LYS A 57 22.83 -10.58 -17.61
N GLY A 58 21.52 -10.52 -17.34
CA GLY A 58 20.71 -11.67 -16.94
C GLY A 58 21.07 -12.23 -15.55
N LYS A 59 21.62 -11.39 -14.65
CA LYS A 59 21.92 -11.82 -13.28
C LYS A 59 20.65 -12.12 -12.49
N ASN A 60 20.74 -13.13 -11.61
CA ASN A 60 19.65 -13.47 -10.71
C ASN A 60 19.47 -12.39 -9.62
N VAL A 61 18.27 -12.33 -9.03
CA VAL A 61 17.90 -11.34 -8.00
C VAL A 61 18.91 -11.34 -6.84
N GLU A 62 19.27 -12.52 -6.35
CA GLU A 62 20.25 -12.67 -5.27
C GLU A 62 21.63 -12.09 -5.64
N GLU A 63 22.14 -12.39 -6.84
CA GLU A 63 23.41 -11.86 -7.33
C GLU A 63 23.39 -10.33 -7.46
N ILE A 64 22.23 -9.77 -7.80
CA ILE A 64 22.08 -8.32 -7.90
C ILE A 64 22.20 -7.70 -6.52
N TRP A 65 21.49 -8.22 -5.50
CA TRP A 65 21.54 -7.70 -4.14
C TRP A 65 22.90 -7.90 -3.48
N HIS A 66 23.54 -9.06 -3.67
CA HIS A 66 24.92 -9.28 -3.22
C HIS A 66 25.90 -8.30 -3.86
N GLY A 67 25.72 -8.00 -5.14
CA GLY A 67 26.55 -7.02 -5.85
C GLY A 67 26.40 -5.59 -5.36
N MET A 68 25.31 -5.28 -4.64
CA MET A 68 25.04 -4.00 -3.98
C MET A 68 25.41 -3.98 -2.49
N GLY A 69 25.98 -5.08 -1.96
CA GLY A 69 26.40 -5.19 -0.57
C GLY A 69 25.33 -5.68 0.41
N PHE A 70 24.18 -6.15 -0.08
CA PHE A 70 23.13 -6.74 0.74
C PHE A 70 23.21 -8.28 0.70
N SER A 71 23.12 -8.92 1.86
CA SER A 71 23.08 -10.39 1.96
C SER A 71 21.74 -10.96 1.44
N HIS A 72 20.67 -10.19 1.60
CA HIS A 72 19.31 -10.51 1.16
C HIS A 72 18.60 -9.24 0.65
N PRO A 73 17.52 -9.36 -0.15
CA PRO A 73 16.67 -8.23 -0.47
C PRO A 73 16.23 -7.51 0.82
N PRO A 74 16.31 -6.17 0.89
CA PRO A 74 15.92 -5.45 2.09
C PRO A 74 14.43 -5.66 2.38
N ASP A 75 14.14 -6.00 3.64
CA ASP A 75 12.80 -6.19 4.14
C ASP A 75 12.08 -4.86 4.30
N MET A 76 10.74 -4.91 4.41
CA MET A 76 9.93 -3.73 4.71
C MET A 76 10.40 -2.99 5.98
N MET A 77 10.90 -3.73 6.98
CA MET A 77 11.43 -3.16 8.22
C MET A 77 12.65 -2.28 7.97
N PHE A 78 13.52 -2.65 7.02
CA PHE A 78 14.67 -1.84 6.63
C PHE A 78 14.24 -0.44 6.17
N PHE A 79 13.20 -0.36 5.32
CA PHE A 79 12.69 0.91 4.82
C PHE A 79 11.98 1.74 5.90
N LEU A 80 11.33 1.10 6.88
CA LEU A 80 10.70 1.79 8.00
C LEU A 80 11.73 2.40 8.97
N VAL A 81 12.87 1.73 9.16
CA VAL A 81 13.93 2.20 10.06
C VAL A 81 14.76 3.31 9.42
N ASN A 82 14.82 3.38 8.10
CA ASN A 82 15.59 4.38 7.35
C ASN A 82 14.67 5.32 6.52
N PRO A 83 13.76 6.09 7.14
CA PRO A 83 12.78 6.91 6.41
C PRO A 83 13.38 8.14 5.71
N SER A 84 14.64 8.46 5.98
CA SER A 84 15.35 9.60 5.36
C SER A 84 15.82 9.35 3.94
N ILE A 85 15.73 8.12 3.45
CA ILE A 85 16.15 7.71 2.12
C ILE A 85 14.95 7.82 1.16
N GLY A 86 15.14 8.42 -0.02
CA GLY A 86 14.07 8.63 -1.00
C GLY A 86 13.35 7.34 -1.41
N GLU A 87 14.10 6.24 -1.60
CA GLU A 87 13.53 4.93 -1.87
C GLU A 87 12.63 4.43 -0.74
N SER A 88 13.00 4.69 0.52
CA SER A 88 12.19 4.29 1.68
C SER A 88 10.86 5.02 1.70
N ILE A 89 10.84 6.31 1.43
CA ILE A 89 9.61 7.11 1.34
C ILE A 89 8.71 6.55 0.23
N THR A 90 9.29 6.20 -0.91
CA THR A 90 8.55 5.60 -2.03
C THR A 90 7.93 4.26 -1.65
N VAL A 91 8.70 3.36 -1.02
CA VAL A 91 8.22 2.04 -0.58
C VAL A 91 7.12 2.17 0.48
N ILE A 92 7.28 3.08 1.45
CA ILE A 92 6.25 3.37 2.46
C ILE A 92 4.98 3.91 1.78
N GLY A 93 5.13 4.81 0.82
CA GLY A 93 4.00 5.31 0.03
C GLY A 93 3.24 4.19 -0.66
N ILE A 94 3.92 3.28 -1.34
CA ILE A 94 3.31 2.12 -1.99
C ILE A 94 2.59 1.23 -0.95
N ALA A 95 3.23 0.95 0.18
CA ALA A 95 2.66 0.14 1.25
C ALA A 95 1.35 0.73 1.79
N ILE A 96 1.29 2.06 2.00
CA ILE A 96 0.06 2.76 2.42
C ILE A 96 -1.03 2.59 1.35
N GLY A 97 -0.69 2.76 0.07
CA GLY A 97 -1.64 2.60 -1.03
C GLY A 97 -2.24 1.20 -1.10
N VAL A 98 -1.39 0.18 -1.08
CA VAL A 98 -1.82 -1.23 -1.09
C VAL A 98 -2.64 -1.58 0.16
N SER A 99 -2.22 -1.10 1.32
CA SER A 99 -2.91 -1.37 2.59
C SER A 99 -4.22 -0.59 2.75
N SER A 100 -4.52 0.39 1.90
CA SER A 100 -5.69 1.28 2.02
C SER A 100 -7.02 0.53 2.03
N VAL A 101 -7.10 -0.63 1.39
CA VAL A 101 -8.28 -1.49 1.34
C VAL A 101 -8.65 -2.03 2.72
N VAL A 102 -7.67 -2.29 3.59
CA VAL A 102 -7.89 -2.87 4.92
C VAL A 102 -8.74 -1.93 5.80
N PRO A 103 -8.31 -0.69 6.11
CA PRO A 103 -9.13 0.22 6.90
C PRO A 103 -10.46 0.56 6.21
N ALA A 104 -10.50 0.65 4.89
CA ALA A 104 -11.72 0.93 4.16
C ALA A 104 -12.76 -0.18 4.32
N THR A 105 -12.37 -1.45 4.25
CA THR A 105 -13.28 -2.60 4.44
C THR A 105 -13.80 -2.68 5.87
N PHE A 106 -12.96 -2.49 6.88
CA PHE A 106 -13.40 -2.52 8.28
C PHE A 106 -14.33 -1.36 8.62
N LEU A 107 -14.04 -0.14 8.15
CA LEU A 107 -14.94 1.00 8.29
C LEU A 107 -16.29 0.74 7.61
N SER A 108 -16.29 0.25 6.38
CA SER A 108 -17.50 -0.11 5.66
C SER A 108 -18.30 -1.17 6.40
N ALA A 109 -17.65 -2.21 6.93
CA ALA A 109 -18.29 -3.26 7.73
C ALA A 109 -19.00 -2.70 8.99
N TYR A 110 -18.33 -1.76 9.67
CA TYR A 110 -18.93 -1.08 10.83
C TYR A 110 -20.24 -0.36 10.47
N PHE A 111 -20.24 0.40 9.37
CA PHE A 111 -21.43 1.12 8.92
C PHE A 111 -22.51 0.18 8.36
N LEU A 112 -22.16 -0.93 7.72
CA LEU A 112 -23.09 -1.97 7.29
C LEU A 112 -23.78 -2.62 8.49
N LYS A 113 -23.05 -2.92 9.56
CA LYS A 113 -23.63 -3.42 10.82
C LYS A 113 -24.63 -2.44 11.42
N LYS A 114 -24.28 -1.14 11.45
CA LYS A 114 -25.15 -0.07 11.95
C LYS A 114 -26.41 0.10 11.10
N SER A 115 -26.34 -0.16 9.79
CA SER A 115 -27.45 -0.10 8.84
C SER A 115 -28.36 -1.34 8.86
N ARG A 116 -28.25 -2.23 9.86
CA ARG A 116 -29.00 -3.48 10.02
C ARG A 116 -28.81 -4.49 8.87
N ASN A 117 -27.67 -4.47 8.21
CA ASN A 117 -27.30 -5.45 7.19
C ASN A 117 -26.15 -6.36 7.69
N PRO A 118 -26.41 -7.26 8.67
CA PRO A 118 -25.35 -8.01 9.34
C PRO A 118 -24.63 -9.01 8.42
N VAL A 119 -25.32 -9.56 7.43
CA VAL A 119 -24.72 -10.51 6.47
C VAL A 119 -23.62 -9.83 5.64
N PHE A 120 -23.91 -8.66 5.09
CA PHE A 120 -22.92 -7.91 4.32
C PHE A 120 -21.79 -7.37 5.21
N ALA A 121 -22.09 -7.02 6.45
CA ALA A 121 -21.05 -6.64 7.42
C ALA A 121 -20.10 -7.80 7.69
N PHE A 122 -20.60 -9.02 7.88
CA PHE A 122 -19.81 -10.21 8.06
C PHE A 122 -18.92 -10.50 6.85
N LEU A 123 -19.46 -10.43 5.63
CA LEU A 123 -18.70 -10.63 4.40
C LEU A 123 -17.59 -9.57 4.24
N ALA A 124 -17.87 -8.31 4.58
CA ALA A 124 -16.86 -7.25 4.56
C ALA A 124 -15.73 -7.50 5.56
N VAL A 125 -16.04 -7.95 6.79
CA VAL A 125 -15.02 -8.33 7.77
C VAL A 125 -14.18 -9.50 7.26
N LEU A 126 -14.82 -10.54 6.71
CA LEU A 126 -14.12 -11.68 6.13
C LEU A 126 -13.17 -11.25 5.01
N ALA A 127 -13.63 -10.42 4.09
CA ALA A 127 -12.81 -9.86 3.03
C ALA A 127 -11.62 -9.06 3.57
N GLY A 128 -11.84 -8.23 4.60
CA GLY A 128 -10.78 -7.48 5.28
C GLY A 128 -9.72 -8.39 5.93
N LEU A 129 -10.15 -9.47 6.59
CA LEU A 129 -9.25 -10.46 7.19
C LEU A 129 -8.43 -11.20 6.12
N LEU A 130 -9.06 -11.64 5.04
CA LEU A 130 -8.36 -12.28 3.92
C LEU A 130 -7.32 -11.33 3.30
N THR A 131 -7.65 -10.06 3.16
CA THR A 131 -6.71 -9.04 2.67
C THR A 131 -5.53 -8.86 3.64
N CYS A 132 -5.76 -8.84 4.95
CA CYS A 132 -4.69 -8.79 5.95
C CYS A 132 -3.74 -10.00 5.82
N VAL A 133 -4.30 -11.21 5.69
CA VAL A 133 -3.51 -12.44 5.49
C VAL A 133 -2.70 -12.37 4.20
N ALA A 134 -3.29 -11.90 3.10
CA ALA A 134 -2.59 -11.74 1.83
C ALA A 134 -1.43 -10.73 1.92
N ILE A 135 -1.63 -9.60 2.61
CA ILE A 135 -0.57 -8.58 2.78
C ILE A 135 0.54 -9.08 3.71
N SER A 136 0.22 -9.92 4.71
CA SER A 136 1.23 -10.44 5.65
C SER A 136 2.19 -11.46 5.03
N GLY A 137 1.96 -11.92 3.80
CA GLY A 137 2.81 -12.90 3.12
C GLY A 137 2.81 -14.31 3.73
N ILE A 138 1.87 -14.59 4.62
CA ILE A 138 1.81 -15.91 5.30
C ILE A 138 1.40 -17.04 4.33
N VAL A 139 0.80 -16.70 3.20
CA VAL A 139 0.25 -17.67 2.23
C VAL A 139 1.21 -17.99 1.09
N PHE A 140 2.37 -17.29 1.00
CA PHE A 140 3.35 -17.48 -0.07
C PHE A 140 4.75 -17.73 0.46
#